data_8cb78b8990b0935f5a5089a9d5253736
#
_entry.id   8cb78b8990b0935f5a5089a9d5253736
#
_cell.length_a   1.000
_cell.length_b   1.000
_cell.length_c   1.000
_cell.angle_alpha   90.00
_cell.angle_beta   90.00
_cell.angle_gamma   90.00
#
_symmetry.space_group_name_H-M   'P 1'
#
loop_
_entity.id
_entity.type
_entity.pdbx_description
1 polymer ?
#
loop_
_entity_poly.entity_id
_entity_poly.type
_entity_poly.pdbx_seq_one_letter_code
_entity_poly.pdbx_strand_id
1 'polypeptide(L)'
;HFNNRDTDAEGGPLASAKIGRRRDELTRLFAHVAKSAPPDATVRGGSWLYHVEAYRRLFPPAYADSRKPYTRPIALRGTATWGQVIDAHERIRPAVRDVVLANLAQLDPEAPHLAFPFQMLAVEAPLSAFLEFYGLGA
;
A
#
# COMPACT_ATOMS: atom_id res chain seq x y z
N HIS A 1 8.92 3.47 0.82
CA HIS A 1 7.99 3.96 -0.20
C HIS A 1 8.11 3.13 -1.47
N PHE A 2 7.03 2.49 -1.91
CA PHE A 2 6.92 1.94 -3.25
C PHE A 2 6.61 3.11 -4.20
N ASN A 3 7.50 3.41 -5.11
CA ASN A 3 7.25 4.42 -6.12
C ASN A 3 7.33 3.82 -7.52
N ASN A 4 6.72 4.48 -8.49
CA ASN A 4 6.65 3.99 -9.88
C ASN A 4 8.00 4.06 -10.62
N ARG A 5 9.05 4.59 -10.02
CA ARG A 5 10.36 4.67 -10.66
C ARG A 5 11.04 3.31 -10.83
N ASP A 6 10.61 2.30 -10.07
CA ASP A 6 11.09 0.92 -10.25
C ASP A 6 10.21 0.17 -11.27
N THR A 7 10.07 0.75 -12.46
CA THR A 7 9.34 0.17 -13.59
C THR A 7 10.32 -0.11 -14.72
N ASP A 8 10.31 -1.33 -15.19
CA ASP A 8 11.17 -1.86 -16.28
C ASP A 8 10.37 -2.83 -17.16
N ALA A 9 11.08 -3.63 -17.97
CA ALA A 9 10.46 -4.65 -18.83
C ALA A 9 9.66 -5.72 -18.06
N GLU A 10 9.98 -5.96 -16.77
CA GLU A 10 9.27 -6.89 -15.89
C GLU A 10 7.99 -6.27 -15.28
N GLY A 11 7.78 -4.98 -15.48
CA GLY A 11 6.60 -4.24 -15.01
C GLY A 11 6.89 -3.29 -13.84
N GLY A 12 5.82 -2.86 -13.17
CA GLY A 12 5.90 -1.95 -12.02
C GLY A 12 6.42 -2.62 -10.75
N PRO A 13 6.57 -1.86 -9.66
CA PRO A 13 7.19 -2.32 -8.41
C PRO A 13 6.45 -3.48 -7.74
N LEU A 14 5.18 -3.70 -8.05
CA LEU A 14 4.34 -4.78 -7.50
C LEU A 14 4.13 -5.93 -8.50
N ALA A 15 4.85 -5.95 -9.62
CA ALA A 15 4.78 -7.04 -10.59
C ALA A 15 5.16 -8.38 -9.96
N SER A 16 4.55 -9.46 -10.43
CA SER A 16 4.79 -10.81 -9.90
C SER A 16 6.26 -11.22 -10.03
N ALA A 17 6.94 -10.83 -11.10
CA ALA A 17 8.37 -11.09 -11.31
C ALA A 17 9.27 -10.45 -10.22
N LYS A 18 8.80 -9.38 -9.57
CA LYS A 18 9.56 -8.65 -8.54
C LYS A 18 9.23 -9.04 -7.09
N ILE A 19 8.36 -10.02 -6.87
CA ILE A 19 7.94 -10.43 -5.51
C ILE A 19 9.14 -10.84 -4.65
N GLY A 20 10.01 -11.69 -5.18
CA GLY A 20 11.20 -12.16 -4.46
C GLY A 20 12.05 -10.98 -3.98
N ARG A 21 12.41 -10.09 -4.90
CA ARG A 21 13.19 -8.88 -4.57
C ARG A 21 12.50 -8.02 -3.50
N ARG A 22 11.18 -7.82 -3.58
CA ARG A 22 10.43 -7.05 -2.58
C ARG A 22 10.43 -7.72 -1.21
N ARG A 23 10.29 -9.04 -1.18
CA ARG A 23 10.39 -9.79 0.05
C ARG A 23 11.77 -9.68 0.68
N ASP A 24 12.84 -9.77 -0.09
CA ASP A 24 14.21 -9.62 0.39
C ASP A 24 14.46 -8.22 0.97
N GLU A 25 13.94 -7.19 0.32
CA GLU A 25 14.02 -5.80 0.81
C GLU A 25 13.30 -5.63 2.14
N LEU A 26 12.09 -6.20 2.28
CA LEU A 26 11.31 -6.16 3.52
C LEU A 26 11.95 -7.02 4.61
N THR A 27 12.48 -8.20 4.28
CA THR A 27 13.24 -9.04 5.23
C THR A 27 14.41 -8.27 5.83
N ARG A 28 15.21 -7.59 4.99
CA ARG A 28 16.33 -6.75 5.46
C ARG A 28 15.84 -5.59 6.33
N LEU A 29 14.73 -4.95 5.96
CA LEU A 29 14.14 -3.89 6.75
C LEU A 29 13.74 -4.40 8.15
N PHE A 30 13.00 -5.50 8.22
CA PHE A 30 12.53 -6.04 9.50
C PHE A 30 13.66 -6.66 10.34
N ALA A 31 14.69 -7.21 9.72
CA ALA A 31 15.92 -7.60 10.42
C ALA A 31 16.64 -6.40 11.06
N HIS A 32 16.57 -5.23 10.42
CA HIS A 32 17.11 -3.99 11.00
C HIS A 32 16.21 -3.47 12.13
N VAL A 33 14.90 -3.45 11.93
CA VAL A 33 13.93 -2.99 12.95
C VAL A 33 14.01 -3.84 14.21
N ALA A 34 14.14 -5.16 14.08
CA ALA A 34 14.25 -6.08 15.21
C ALA A 34 15.43 -5.78 16.17
N LYS A 35 16.48 -5.12 15.68
CA LYS A 35 17.65 -4.78 16.50
C LYS A 35 17.41 -3.63 17.49
N SER A 36 16.41 -2.78 17.21
CA SER A 36 16.19 -1.55 17.98
C SER A 36 14.76 -1.41 18.51
N ALA A 37 13.81 -2.14 17.96
CA ALA A 37 12.42 -2.08 18.39
C ALA A 37 12.21 -2.95 19.65
N PRO A 38 11.32 -2.53 20.58
CA PRO A 38 10.93 -3.37 21.70
C PRO A 38 10.19 -4.63 21.22
N PRO A 39 10.29 -5.77 21.95
CA PRO A 39 9.69 -7.04 21.54
C PRO A 39 8.16 -7.00 21.35
N ASP A 40 7.48 -6.12 22.06
CA ASP A 40 6.04 -5.90 22.04
C ASP A 40 5.62 -4.79 21.04
N ALA A 41 6.54 -4.32 20.21
CA ALA A 41 6.27 -3.29 19.23
C ALA A 41 5.14 -3.69 18.26
N THR A 42 4.32 -2.70 17.91
CA THR A 42 3.26 -2.84 16.90
C THR A 42 3.67 -2.11 15.63
N VAL A 43 3.62 -2.81 14.50
CA VAL A 43 3.80 -2.22 13.17
C VAL A 43 2.47 -1.68 12.69
N ARG A 44 2.46 -0.42 12.27
CA ARG A 44 1.26 0.25 11.77
C ARG A 44 1.48 0.81 10.38
N GLY A 45 0.46 0.77 9.55
CA GLY A 45 0.48 1.34 8.20
C GLY A 45 -0.82 2.03 7.83
N GLY A 46 -0.72 2.95 6.88
CA GLY A 46 -1.86 3.63 6.30
C GLY A 46 -1.63 3.85 4.81
N SER A 47 -2.48 3.25 3.96
CA SER A 47 -2.39 3.41 2.51
C SER A 47 -3.67 2.93 1.82
N TRP A 48 -3.99 3.53 0.67
CA TRP A 48 -4.99 2.97 -0.23
C TRP A 48 -4.51 1.67 -0.92
N LEU A 49 -3.18 1.45 -0.99
CA LEU A 49 -2.61 0.23 -1.60
C LEU A 49 -3.05 -1.07 -0.89
N TYR A 50 -3.57 -0.99 0.33
CA TYR A 50 -4.14 -2.16 1.00
C TYR A 50 -5.45 -2.68 0.36
N HIS A 51 -6.03 -1.98 -0.62
CA HIS A 51 -7.04 -2.53 -1.52
C HIS A 51 -6.45 -3.48 -2.58
N VAL A 52 -5.14 -3.35 -2.89
CA VAL A 52 -4.45 -4.06 -3.95
C VAL A 52 -3.84 -5.35 -3.41
N GLU A 53 -4.25 -6.50 -3.93
CA GLU A 53 -3.73 -7.80 -3.48
C GLU A 53 -2.22 -7.92 -3.72
N ALA A 54 -1.72 -7.46 -4.87
CA ALA A 54 -0.30 -7.44 -5.19
C ALA A 54 0.57 -6.70 -4.16
N TYR A 55 -0.02 -5.79 -3.40
CA TYR A 55 0.63 -5.12 -2.28
C TYR A 55 0.49 -5.92 -0.99
N ARG A 56 -0.72 -6.42 -0.68
CA ARG A 56 -1.00 -7.16 0.56
C ARG A 56 -0.17 -8.44 0.71
N ARG A 57 0.03 -9.18 -0.39
CA ARG A 57 0.81 -10.44 -0.39
C ARG A 57 2.26 -10.30 0.06
N LEU A 58 2.76 -9.07 0.16
CA LEU A 58 4.10 -8.77 0.66
C LEU A 58 4.19 -8.82 2.19
N PHE A 59 3.07 -8.86 2.90
CA PHE A 59 3.00 -8.70 4.35
C PHE A 59 2.37 -9.93 5.02
N PRO A 60 2.57 -10.11 6.34
CA PRO A 60 1.90 -11.16 7.09
C PRO A 60 0.37 -11.07 6.95
N PRO A 61 -0.34 -12.21 6.86
CA PRO A 61 -1.80 -12.22 6.81
C PRO A 61 -2.45 -11.45 7.97
N ALA A 62 -1.96 -11.64 9.19
CA ALA A 62 -2.44 -10.92 10.36
C ALA A 62 -2.41 -9.39 10.21
N TYR A 63 -1.41 -8.86 9.50
CA TYR A 63 -1.31 -7.45 9.18
C TYR A 63 -2.21 -7.06 8.00
N ALA A 64 -2.13 -7.81 6.89
CA ALA A 64 -2.87 -7.51 5.68
C ALA A 64 -4.39 -7.59 5.89
N ASP A 65 -4.87 -8.44 6.80
CA ASP A 65 -6.30 -8.66 7.08
C ASP A 65 -6.84 -7.76 8.19
N SER A 66 -5.99 -7.07 8.95
CA SER A 66 -6.40 -6.12 9.99
C SER A 66 -6.99 -4.81 9.47
N ARG A 67 -7.24 -4.72 8.16
CA ARG A 67 -7.70 -3.52 7.46
C ARG A 67 -8.95 -2.92 8.07
N LYS A 68 -8.88 -1.63 8.35
CA LYS A 68 -10.02 -0.82 8.79
C LYS A 68 -9.97 0.56 8.12
N PRO A 69 -11.09 1.27 7.99
CA PRO A 69 -11.08 2.64 7.50
C PRO A 69 -10.11 3.49 8.31
N TYR A 70 -9.31 4.30 7.61
CA TYR A 70 -8.38 5.21 8.26
C TYR A 70 -9.10 6.52 8.60
N THR A 71 -8.80 7.08 9.76
CA THR A 71 -9.46 8.31 10.24
C THR A 71 -9.09 9.56 9.44
N ARG A 72 -7.99 9.51 8.70
CA ARG A 72 -7.55 10.60 7.84
C ARG A 72 -7.91 10.31 6.39
N PRO A 73 -8.43 11.30 5.64
CA PRO A 73 -8.67 11.14 4.22
C PRO A 73 -7.37 10.93 3.44
N ILE A 74 -7.49 10.41 2.21
CA ILE A 74 -6.35 10.35 1.29
C ILE A 74 -5.85 11.77 1.00
N ALA A 75 -4.53 11.90 0.91
CA ALA A 75 -3.93 13.18 0.55
C ALA A 75 -4.11 13.41 -0.97
N LEU A 76 -4.70 14.54 -1.33
CA LEU A 76 -4.88 14.94 -2.73
C LEU A 76 -3.64 15.59 -3.34
N ARG A 77 -2.65 15.91 -2.50
CA ARG A 77 -1.38 16.47 -2.93
C ARG A 77 -0.38 15.37 -3.23
N GLY A 78 0.32 15.49 -4.34
CA GLY A 78 1.36 14.57 -4.75
C GLY A 78 0.87 13.39 -5.59
N THR A 79 1.77 12.50 -5.93
CA THR A 79 1.56 11.44 -6.93
C THR A 79 0.86 10.19 -6.38
N ALA A 80 0.85 9.99 -5.05
CA ALA A 80 0.40 8.74 -4.45
C ALA A 80 -1.08 8.43 -4.76
N THR A 81 -1.97 9.41 -4.60
CA THR A 81 -3.42 9.24 -4.87
C THR A 81 -3.70 9.11 -6.35
N TRP A 82 -3.02 9.91 -7.18
CA TRP A 82 -3.15 9.89 -8.63
C TRP A 82 -2.66 8.58 -9.26
N GLY A 83 -1.81 7.82 -8.56
CA GLY A 83 -1.44 6.46 -8.93
C GLY A 83 -2.61 5.47 -9.00
N GLN A 84 -3.79 5.83 -8.50
CA GLN A 84 -5.02 5.08 -8.74
C GLN A 84 -5.48 5.23 -10.19
N VAL A 85 -5.39 6.44 -10.76
CA VAL A 85 -5.88 6.79 -12.10
C VAL A 85 -4.82 6.59 -13.17
N ILE A 86 -3.55 6.89 -12.84
CA ILE A 86 -2.42 6.88 -13.78
C ILE A 86 -1.50 5.72 -13.42
N ASP A 87 -1.20 4.87 -14.40
CA ASP A 87 -0.29 3.73 -14.21
C ASP A 87 1.20 4.15 -14.25
N ALA A 88 2.09 3.16 -14.08
CA ALA A 88 3.54 3.38 -14.08
C ALA A 88 4.10 3.81 -15.46
N HIS A 89 3.32 3.69 -16.52
CA HIS A 89 3.65 4.11 -17.88
C HIS A 89 2.95 5.41 -18.27
N GLU A 90 2.48 6.17 -17.28
CA GLU A 90 1.78 7.45 -17.45
C GLU A 90 0.45 7.33 -18.24
N ARG A 91 -0.13 6.12 -18.32
CA ARG A 91 -1.38 5.87 -18.99
C ARG A 91 -2.54 5.91 -18.02
N ILE A 92 -3.66 6.46 -18.45
CA ILE A 92 -4.90 6.49 -17.67
C ILE A 92 -5.49 5.06 -17.61
N ARG A 93 -5.92 4.65 -16.43
CA ARG A 93 -6.69 3.41 -16.21
C ARG A 93 -8.17 3.69 -16.45
N PRO A 94 -8.77 3.22 -17.58
CA PRO A 94 -10.12 3.64 -17.95
C PRO A 94 -11.17 3.35 -16.89
N ALA A 95 -11.16 2.14 -16.30
CA ALA A 95 -12.13 1.75 -15.29
C ALA A 95 -12.08 2.64 -14.03
N VAL A 96 -10.89 3.05 -13.60
CA VAL A 96 -10.75 3.96 -12.44
C VAL A 96 -11.16 5.39 -12.81
N ARG A 97 -10.77 5.87 -13.99
CA ARG A 97 -11.19 7.16 -14.52
C ARG A 97 -12.71 7.30 -14.52
N ASP A 98 -13.41 6.28 -15.03
CA ASP A 98 -14.86 6.33 -15.18
C ASP A 98 -15.55 6.41 -13.81
N VAL A 99 -15.04 5.70 -12.81
CA VAL A 99 -15.51 5.81 -11.42
C VAL A 99 -15.26 7.20 -10.84
N VAL A 100 -14.06 7.75 -11.04
CA VAL A 100 -13.72 9.11 -10.56
C VAL A 100 -14.64 10.14 -11.20
N LEU A 101 -14.88 10.07 -12.52
CA LEU A 101 -15.77 10.99 -13.23
C LEU A 101 -17.22 10.90 -12.72
N ALA A 102 -17.72 9.68 -12.48
CA ALA A 102 -19.05 9.48 -11.92
C ALA A 102 -19.17 10.07 -10.50
N ASN A 103 -18.15 9.89 -9.66
CA ASN A 103 -18.12 10.43 -8.31
C ASN A 103 -18.02 11.97 -8.32
N LEU A 104 -17.28 12.55 -9.26
CA LEU A 104 -17.17 14.01 -9.41
C LEU A 104 -18.51 14.67 -9.73
N ALA A 105 -19.41 13.99 -10.43
CA ALA A 105 -20.74 14.51 -10.76
C ALA A 105 -21.63 14.73 -9.51
N GLN A 106 -21.30 14.10 -8.40
CA GLN A 106 -22.04 14.16 -7.12
C GLN A 106 -21.14 14.59 -5.95
N LEU A 107 -20.02 15.21 -6.26
CA LEU A 107 -18.98 15.50 -5.25
C LEU A 107 -19.45 16.58 -4.27
N ASP A 108 -19.29 16.27 -2.98
CA ASP A 108 -19.29 17.27 -1.93
C ASP A 108 -17.95 18.04 -1.96
N PRO A 109 -17.96 19.37 -2.19
CA PRO A 109 -16.73 20.16 -2.21
C PRO A 109 -15.93 20.10 -0.90
N GLU A 110 -16.59 19.83 0.23
CA GLU A 110 -15.94 19.68 1.54
C GLU A 110 -15.26 18.31 1.70
N ALA A 111 -15.57 17.36 0.82
CA ALA A 111 -15.01 16.00 0.85
C ALA A 111 -14.44 15.55 -0.51
N PRO A 112 -13.52 16.32 -1.14
CA PRO A 112 -13.05 16.07 -2.50
C PRO A 112 -12.30 14.73 -2.64
N HIS A 113 -11.80 14.17 -1.55
CA HIS A 113 -11.15 12.86 -1.52
C HIS A 113 -12.09 11.70 -1.88
N LEU A 114 -13.41 11.88 -1.71
CA LEU A 114 -14.40 10.85 -2.05
C LEU A 114 -14.57 10.65 -3.56
N ALA A 115 -13.99 11.51 -4.40
CA ALA A 115 -13.92 11.26 -5.84
C ALA A 115 -13.12 10.00 -6.18
N PHE A 116 -12.12 9.64 -5.37
CA PHE A 116 -11.26 8.48 -5.61
C PHE A 116 -11.86 7.20 -5.04
N PRO A 117 -11.86 6.07 -5.80
CA PRO A 117 -12.51 4.83 -5.38
C PRO A 117 -11.82 4.15 -4.19
N PHE A 118 -10.48 4.29 -4.06
CA PHE A 118 -9.72 3.62 -3.01
C PHE A 118 -9.36 4.61 -1.91
N GLN A 119 -10.12 4.55 -0.82
CA GLN A 119 -9.87 5.36 0.37
C GLN A 119 -8.71 4.80 1.20
N MET A 120 -8.18 5.59 2.12
CA MET A 120 -7.13 5.15 3.04
C MET A 120 -7.62 4.02 3.94
N LEU A 121 -6.82 2.98 4.05
CA LEU A 121 -6.99 1.90 5.03
C LEU A 121 -5.85 1.93 6.04
N ALA A 122 -6.18 1.73 7.30
CA ALA A 122 -5.23 1.47 8.38
C ALA A 122 -5.07 -0.04 8.56
N VAL A 123 -3.87 -0.46 8.90
CA VAL A 123 -3.51 -1.84 9.24
C VAL A 123 -2.55 -1.85 10.41
N GLU A 124 -2.60 -2.88 11.22
CA GLU A 124 -1.65 -3.06 12.33
C GLU A 124 -1.48 -4.55 12.68
N ALA A 125 -0.28 -4.91 13.11
CA ALA A 125 0.00 -6.22 13.72
C ALA A 125 1.24 -6.13 14.61
N PRO A 126 1.43 -7.07 15.56
CA PRO A 126 2.65 -7.17 16.34
C PRO A 126 3.88 -7.36 15.44
N LEU A 127 5.01 -6.79 15.84
CA LEU A 127 6.29 -6.99 15.14
C LEU A 127 6.64 -8.49 15.01
N SER A 128 6.30 -9.30 16.00
CA SER A 128 6.53 -10.76 15.99
C SER A 128 5.92 -11.44 14.76
N ALA A 129 4.72 -11.01 14.30
CA ALA A 129 4.10 -11.55 13.10
C ALA A 129 4.94 -11.29 11.83
N PHE A 130 5.65 -10.16 11.78
CA PHE A 130 6.56 -9.85 10.66
C PHE A 130 7.85 -10.65 10.75
N LEU A 131 8.40 -10.82 11.96
CA LEU A 131 9.61 -11.60 12.16
C LEU A 131 9.38 -13.07 11.80
N GLU A 132 8.26 -13.65 12.20
CA GLU A 132 7.85 -14.99 11.80
C GLU A 132 7.66 -15.11 10.28
N PHE A 133 6.91 -14.22 9.67
CA PHE A 133 6.59 -14.24 8.24
C PHE A 133 7.83 -14.14 7.34
N TYR A 134 8.84 -13.38 7.76
CA TYR A 134 10.11 -13.24 7.02
C TYR A 134 11.19 -14.21 7.48
N GLY A 135 10.89 -15.16 8.37
CA GLY A 135 11.87 -16.14 8.86
C GLY A 135 12.97 -15.54 9.74
N LEU A 136 12.66 -14.46 10.44
CA LEU A 136 13.57 -13.72 11.35
C LEU A 136 13.30 -14.03 12.83
N GLY A 137 12.29 -14.82 13.13
CA GLY A 137 12.02 -15.33 14.48
C GLY A 137 13.07 -16.36 14.88
N ALA A 138 13.64 -16.18 16.07
CA ALA A 138 14.53 -17.19 16.66
C ALA A 138 13.73 -18.40 17.09
#